data_4b62d27c2647efbe9cfca0a9eb5b32bc
#
_entry.id   4b62d27c2647efbe9cfca0a9eb5b32bc
#
_cell.length_a   1.000
_cell.length_b   1.000
_cell.length_c   1.000
_cell.angle_alpha   90.00
_cell.angle_beta   90.00
_cell.angle_gamma   90.00
#
_symmetry.space_group_name_H-M   'P 1'
#
loop_
_entity.id
_entity.type
_entity.pdbx_description
1 polymer ?
#
loop_
_entity_poly.entity_id
_entity_poly.type
_entity_poly.pdbx_seq_one_letter_code
_entity_poly.pdbx_strand_id
1 'polypeptide(L)'
;AIICSGTYLQSRCLYGDTIIESGPNGLRRSEKLSACLERLGIKLFRYKTGTPARVDAKTVDLSKMKAQPGDEKVVPFSFENIGKNIDKEQYDCYLTYTNEETHNIIRANLDRSPLYSGVIEGTGPRYCPSIEDKVVRFADKTQHQIFVEPEGEDTNEMYIQGMSSSLPEDVQLAMYRTIPGLENVQITRTAYAIEYDCID
;
A
#
# COMPACT_ATOMS: atom_id res chain seq x y z
N ALA A 1 -26.79 9.57 12.30
CA ALA A 1 -25.49 10.00 11.77
C ALA A 1 -24.87 8.84 11.00
N ILE A 2 -24.12 9.14 9.96
CA ILE A 2 -23.32 8.18 9.18
C ILE A 2 -21.84 8.51 9.42
N ILE A 3 -21.06 7.52 9.88
CA ILE A 3 -19.64 7.68 10.15
C ILE A 3 -18.85 7.04 9.02
N CYS A 4 -18.09 7.85 8.30
CA CYS A 4 -17.24 7.43 7.18
C CYS A 4 -15.81 7.87 7.46
N SER A 5 -15.23 7.40 8.56
CA SER A 5 -13.94 7.86 9.07
C SER A 5 -12.71 7.24 8.39
N GLY A 6 -12.91 6.27 7.50
CA GLY A 6 -11.79 5.58 6.84
C GLY A 6 -10.77 5.08 7.87
N THR A 7 -9.50 5.41 7.64
CA THR A 7 -8.37 5.03 8.52
C THR A 7 -7.91 6.19 9.43
N TYR A 8 -8.80 7.13 9.80
CA TYR A 8 -8.40 8.36 10.49
C TYR A 8 -8.60 8.35 12.01
N LEU A 9 -9.45 7.44 12.56
CA LEU A 9 -9.74 7.43 13.99
C LEU A 9 -8.51 7.00 14.79
N GLN A 10 -7.98 7.89 15.65
CA GLN A 10 -6.79 7.66 16.48
C GLN A 10 -5.66 6.98 15.70
N SER A 11 -5.51 7.36 14.45
CA SER A 11 -4.57 6.70 13.56
C SER A 11 -3.12 7.04 13.87
N ARG A 12 -2.23 6.08 13.57
CA ARG A 12 -0.79 6.25 13.57
C ARG A 12 -0.17 5.51 12.39
N CYS A 13 0.77 6.13 11.72
CA CYS A 13 1.54 5.54 10.64
C CYS A 13 2.86 5.00 11.18
N LEU A 14 3.25 3.79 10.74
CA LEU A 14 4.42 3.07 11.26
C LEU A 14 5.26 2.52 10.12
N TYR A 15 6.57 2.75 10.16
CA TYR A 15 7.56 2.10 9.30
C TYR A 15 8.91 2.06 10.02
N GLY A 16 9.54 0.88 10.10
CA GLY A 16 10.73 0.67 10.95
C GLY A 16 10.46 1.15 12.38
N ASP A 17 11.37 1.94 12.92
CA ASP A 17 11.27 2.52 14.26
C ASP A 17 10.46 3.83 14.31
N THR A 18 9.94 4.28 13.16
CA THR A 18 9.23 5.55 13.05
C THR A 18 7.73 5.35 13.31
N ILE A 19 7.20 6.10 14.28
CA ILE A 19 5.78 6.17 14.59
C ILE A 19 5.33 7.62 14.47
N ILE A 20 4.36 7.88 13.59
CA ILE A 20 3.81 9.21 13.36
C ILE A 20 2.33 9.21 13.70
N GLU A 21 1.93 10.01 14.67
CA GLU A 21 0.52 10.20 15.05
C GLU A 21 -0.21 11.07 14.03
N SER A 22 -0.53 10.49 12.90
CA SER A 22 -1.18 11.16 11.77
C SER A 22 -2.22 10.26 11.10
N GLY A 23 -3.06 10.85 10.26
CA GLY A 23 -3.83 10.14 9.24
C GLY A 23 -2.95 9.76 8.04
N PRO A 24 -3.55 9.17 6.99
CA PRO A 24 -2.85 8.81 5.77
C PRO A 24 -2.11 10.01 5.17
N ASN A 25 -0.94 9.77 4.61
CA ASN A 25 -0.18 10.78 3.87
C ASN A 25 0.10 12.08 4.66
N GLY A 26 0.35 11.97 5.97
CA GLY A 26 0.61 13.12 6.84
C GLY A 26 -0.60 14.00 7.15
N LEU A 27 -1.80 13.62 6.73
CA LEU A 27 -3.04 14.34 7.06
C LEU A 27 -3.36 14.23 8.54
N ARG A 28 -4.11 15.18 9.07
CA ARG A 28 -4.49 15.18 10.49
C ARG A 28 -5.40 14.01 10.83
N ARG A 29 -5.07 13.24 11.87
CA ARG A 29 -5.93 12.19 12.42
C ARG A 29 -7.12 12.77 13.19
N SER A 30 -8.16 11.97 13.39
CA SER A 30 -9.30 12.29 14.25
C SER A 30 -9.01 11.85 15.70
N GLU A 31 -8.81 12.80 16.61
CA GLU A 31 -8.35 12.52 17.97
C GLU A 31 -9.47 12.35 19.01
N LYS A 32 -10.65 12.91 18.75
CA LYS A 32 -11.70 13.02 19.79
C LYS A 32 -12.92 12.13 19.54
N LEU A 33 -13.08 11.65 18.31
CA LEU A 33 -14.31 10.93 17.94
C LEU A 33 -14.33 9.53 18.57
N SER A 34 -13.21 8.81 18.63
CA SER A 34 -13.13 7.50 19.29
C SER A 34 -13.63 7.56 20.75
N ALA A 35 -13.08 8.46 21.54
CA ALA A 35 -13.49 8.63 22.93
C ALA A 35 -14.96 9.07 23.07
N CYS A 36 -15.51 9.79 22.09
CA CYS A 36 -16.92 10.14 22.06
C CYS A 36 -17.79 8.90 21.81
N LEU A 37 -17.42 8.05 20.87
CA LEU A 37 -18.12 6.82 20.53
C LEU A 37 -18.14 5.84 21.72
N GLU A 38 -17.00 5.67 22.38
CA GLU A 38 -16.89 4.82 23.57
C GLU A 38 -17.80 5.31 24.72
N ARG A 39 -17.87 6.63 24.97
CA ARG A 39 -18.80 7.20 25.97
C ARG A 39 -20.29 6.96 25.63
N LEU A 40 -20.58 6.77 24.35
CA LEU A 40 -21.92 6.40 23.88
C LEU A 40 -22.18 4.88 23.92
N GLY A 41 -21.22 4.09 24.43
CA GLY A 41 -21.32 2.64 24.53
C GLY A 41 -21.00 1.88 23.24
N ILE A 42 -20.43 2.55 22.25
CA ILE A 42 -20.01 1.92 21.00
C ILE A 42 -18.63 1.30 21.21
N LYS A 43 -18.50 0.01 20.91
CA LYS A 43 -17.24 -0.71 20.99
C LYS A 43 -16.37 -0.38 19.79
N LEU A 44 -15.08 -0.21 20.03
CA LEU A 44 -14.07 0.01 19.01
C LEU A 44 -13.07 -1.15 19.00
N PHE A 45 -12.58 -1.46 17.81
CA PHE A 45 -11.44 -2.35 17.58
C PHE A 45 -10.26 -1.56 17.03
N ARG A 46 -9.08 -2.12 17.19
CA ARG A 46 -7.88 -1.60 16.58
C ARG A 46 -7.58 -2.38 15.31
N TYR A 47 -7.65 -1.74 14.15
CA TYR A 47 -7.31 -2.32 12.86
C TYR A 47 -5.98 -1.80 12.33
N LYS A 48 -5.38 -2.60 11.47
CA LYS A 48 -4.14 -2.27 10.74
C LYS A 48 -4.36 -2.53 9.26
N THR A 49 -4.00 -1.56 8.44
CA THR A 49 -3.82 -1.74 7.00
C THR A 49 -2.46 -1.16 6.59
N GLY A 50 -2.17 -1.09 5.30
CA GLY A 50 -0.91 -0.54 4.82
C GLY A 50 -1.02 -0.03 3.40
N THR A 51 -0.01 0.70 2.99
CA THR A 51 0.15 1.20 1.63
C THR A 51 1.58 0.93 1.15
N PRO A 52 1.80 0.65 -0.14
CA PRO A 52 3.13 0.56 -0.70
C PRO A 52 3.76 1.95 -0.90
N ALA A 53 5.04 1.97 -1.25
CA ALA A 53 5.71 3.20 -1.62
C ALA A 53 5.15 3.79 -2.92
N ARG A 54 5.34 5.10 -3.09
CA ARG A 54 5.27 5.80 -4.37
C ARG A 54 6.68 6.05 -4.85
N VAL A 55 6.85 5.96 -6.16
CA VAL A 55 8.17 6.11 -6.79
C VAL A 55 8.09 7.11 -7.94
N ASP A 56 9.23 7.75 -8.26
CA ASP A 56 9.32 8.65 -9.41
C ASP A 56 9.35 7.82 -10.72
N ALA A 57 8.35 7.99 -11.57
CA ALA A 57 8.21 7.34 -12.87
C ALA A 57 9.44 7.48 -13.76
N LYS A 58 10.18 8.61 -13.64
CA LYS A 58 11.40 8.87 -14.41
C LYS A 58 12.56 7.90 -14.06
N THR A 59 12.44 7.21 -12.93
CA THR A 59 13.46 6.27 -12.44
C THR A 59 13.06 4.81 -12.64
N VAL A 60 11.91 4.57 -13.28
CA VAL A 60 11.36 3.25 -13.57
C VAL A 60 11.64 2.87 -15.01
N ASP A 61 12.19 1.70 -15.23
CA ASP A 61 12.41 1.12 -16.56
C ASP A 61 11.25 0.21 -16.96
N LEU A 62 10.20 0.82 -17.55
CA LEU A 62 9.00 0.12 -17.98
C LEU A 62 9.27 -0.93 -19.08
N SER A 63 10.38 -0.82 -19.81
CA SER A 63 10.74 -1.78 -20.87
C SER A 63 11.00 -3.20 -20.34
N LYS A 64 11.30 -3.33 -19.04
CA LYS A 64 11.51 -4.61 -18.36
C LYS A 64 10.23 -5.21 -17.78
N MET A 65 9.11 -4.54 -17.94
CA MET A 65 7.82 -4.93 -17.38
C MET A 65 6.83 -5.29 -18.49
N LYS A 66 5.82 -6.06 -18.15
CA LYS A 66 4.75 -6.40 -19.08
C LYS A 66 3.64 -5.36 -18.98
N ALA A 67 3.41 -4.60 -20.06
CA ALA A 67 2.29 -3.69 -20.13
C ALA A 67 0.95 -4.42 -19.96
N GLN A 68 0.04 -3.81 -19.21
CA GLN A 68 -1.34 -4.24 -18.99
C GLN A 68 -2.25 -3.10 -19.47
N PRO A 69 -2.60 -3.09 -20.75
CA PRO A 69 -3.47 -2.06 -21.30
C PRO A 69 -4.89 -2.19 -20.74
N GLY A 70 -5.63 -1.09 -20.79
CA GLY A 70 -7.07 -1.09 -20.54
C GLY A 70 -7.86 -1.90 -21.55
N ASP A 71 -9.16 -2.01 -21.33
CA ASP A 71 -10.07 -2.73 -22.24
C ASP A 71 -10.15 -2.06 -23.60
N GLU A 72 -10.09 -2.84 -24.71
CA GLU A 72 -10.31 -2.33 -26.07
C GLU A 72 -11.67 -1.64 -26.20
N LYS A 73 -12.66 -2.14 -25.50
CA LYS A 73 -13.99 -1.56 -25.41
C LYS A 73 -14.32 -1.23 -23.97
N VAL A 74 -14.33 0.05 -23.64
CA VAL A 74 -14.69 0.51 -22.30
C VAL A 74 -16.14 0.17 -21.98
N VAL A 75 -16.34 -0.63 -20.93
CA VAL A 75 -17.67 -0.90 -20.36
C VAL A 75 -17.92 0.09 -19.22
N PRO A 76 -18.90 0.99 -19.35
CA PRO A 76 -19.15 2.00 -18.33
C PRO A 76 -19.66 1.38 -17.02
N PHE A 77 -19.20 1.89 -15.89
CA PHE A 77 -19.70 1.48 -14.56
C PHE A 77 -21.06 2.10 -14.22
N SER A 78 -21.40 3.24 -14.81
CA SER A 78 -22.69 3.90 -14.55
C SER A 78 -23.73 3.48 -15.57
N PHE A 79 -24.93 3.16 -15.10
CA PHE A 79 -26.10 2.89 -15.96
C PHE A 79 -26.45 4.06 -16.88
N GLU A 80 -26.18 5.30 -16.46
CA GLU A 80 -26.40 6.50 -17.27
C GLU A 80 -25.52 6.57 -18.53
N ASN A 81 -24.44 5.80 -18.53
CA ASN A 81 -23.48 5.75 -19.63
C ASN A 81 -23.67 4.53 -20.56
N ILE A 82 -24.69 3.71 -20.32
CA ILE A 82 -24.98 2.56 -21.20
C ILE A 82 -25.26 3.07 -22.61
N GLY A 83 -24.54 2.49 -23.57
CA GLY A 83 -24.65 2.86 -25.01
C GLY A 83 -23.95 4.15 -25.41
N LYS A 84 -23.31 4.87 -24.46
CA LYS A 84 -22.44 6.00 -24.80
C LYS A 84 -21.05 5.49 -25.16
N ASN A 85 -20.46 6.10 -26.19
CA ASN A 85 -19.02 5.89 -26.42
C ASN A 85 -18.22 6.69 -25.38
N ILE A 86 -17.42 6.01 -24.60
CA ILE A 86 -16.52 6.64 -23.64
C ILE A 86 -15.15 6.70 -24.32
N ASP A 87 -14.90 7.84 -24.95
CA ASP A 87 -13.62 8.16 -25.58
C ASP A 87 -12.74 8.86 -24.55
N LYS A 88 -12.08 8.04 -23.72
CA LYS A 88 -11.12 8.50 -22.72
C LYS A 88 -9.80 7.78 -22.92
N GLU A 89 -8.71 8.53 -22.95
CA GLU A 89 -7.37 7.97 -22.90
C GLU A 89 -7.22 7.05 -21.69
N GLN A 90 -6.72 5.84 -21.92
CA GLN A 90 -6.46 4.86 -20.88
C GLN A 90 -4.95 4.79 -20.63
N TYR A 91 -4.59 4.68 -19.37
CA TYR A 91 -3.19 4.55 -18.95
C TYR A 91 -2.90 3.09 -18.64
N ASP A 92 -1.78 2.58 -19.17
CA ASP A 92 -1.34 1.23 -18.90
C ASP A 92 -0.84 1.08 -17.46
N CYS A 93 -1.16 -0.03 -16.85
CA CYS A 93 -0.43 -0.54 -15.70
C CYS A 93 0.69 -1.47 -16.17
N TYR A 94 1.69 -1.72 -15.35
CA TYR A 94 2.82 -2.54 -15.72
C TYR A 94 3.04 -3.65 -14.70
N LEU A 95 3.19 -4.87 -15.20
CA LEU A 95 3.36 -6.06 -14.39
C LEU A 95 4.83 -6.43 -14.30
N THR A 96 5.31 -6.61 -13.07
CA THR A 96 6.61 -7.17 -12.72
C THR A 96 6.47 -8.13 -11.53
N TYR A 97 7.57 -8.66 -11.03
CA TYR A 97 7.57 -9.65 -9.95
C TYR A 97 8.71 -9.40 -8.97
N THR A 98 8.49 -9.71 -7.69
CA THR A 98 9.57 -9.92 -6.74
C THR A 98 10.39 -11.14 -7.16
N ASN A 99 11.55 -11.30 -6.57
CA ASN A 99 12.42 -12.44 -6.77
C ASN A 99 13.01 -12.93 -5.42
N GLU A 100 13.83 -13.95 -5.47
CA GLU A 100 14.39 -14.54 -4.26
C GLU A 100 15.29 -13.57 -3.49
N GLU A 101 16.02 -12.69 -4.19
CA GLU A 101 16.84 -11.64 -3.56
C GLU A 101 15.97 -10.65 -2.79
N THR A 102 14.85 -10.20 -3.39
CA THR A 102 13.83 -9.39 -2.71
C THR A 102 13.36 -10.07 -1.42
N HIS A 103 13.02 -11.37 -1.51
CA HIS A 103 12.54 -12.14 -0.36
C HIS A 103 13.60 -12.31 0.73
N ASN A 104 14.86 -12.49 0.35
CA ASN A 104 15.98 -12.63 1.30
C ASN A 104 16.21 -11.32 2.07
N ILE A 105 16.15 -10.17 1.40
CA ILE A 105 16.23 -8.85 2.05
C ILE A 105 15.09 -8.70 3.08
N ILE A 106 13.87 -9.04 2.69
CA ILE A 106 12.70 -8.96 3.59
C ILE A 106 12.90 -9.89 4.80
N ARG A 107 13.24 -11.17 4.58
CA ARG A 107 13.44 -12.15 5.67
C ARG A 107 14.54 -11.72 6.66
N ALA A 108 15.62 -11.14 6.14
CA ALA A 108 16.74 -10.67 6.96
C ALA A 108 16.42 -9.43 7.83
N ASN A 109 15.27 -8.77 7.59
CA ASN A 109 14.89 -7.53 8.28
C ASN A 109 13.50 -7.61 8.94
N LEU A 110 12.95 -8.81 9.13
CA LEU A 110 11.61 -8.97 9.75
C LEU A 110 11.57 -8.41 11.19
N ASP A 111 12.66 -8.53 11.93
CA ASP A 111 12.82 -7.98 13.28
C ASP A 111 12.71 -6.44 13.31
N ARG A 112 12.99 -5.77 12.20
CA ARG A 112 12.86 -4.31 12.02
C ARG A 112 11.48 -3.87 11.57
N SER A 113 10.56 -4.81 11.31
CA SER A 113 9.19 -4.50 10.91
C SER A 113 8.30 -4.32 12.14
N PRO A 114 7.58 -3.18 12.30
CA PRO A 114 6.60 -2.99 13.37
C PRO A 114 5.55 -4.10 13.45
N LEU A 115 5.27 -4.77 12.32
CA LEU A 115 4.34 -5.89 12.25
C LEU A 115 4.86 -7.13 13.00
N TYR A 116 6.16 -7.39 12.94
CA TYR A 116 6.80 -8.58 13.52
C TYR A 116 7.47 -8.31 14.86
N SER A 117 7.82 -7.06 15.17
CA SER A 117 8.38 -6.66 16.47
C SER A 117 7.34 -6.50 17.58
N GLY A 118 6.04 -6.63 17.27
CA GLY A 118 4.94 -6.50 18.23
C GLY A 118 4.54 -5.06 18.55
N VAL A 119 5.03 -4.08 17.81
CA VAL A 119 4.65 -2.65 17.96
C VAL A 119 3.23 -2.40 17.43
N ILE A 120 2.83 -3.13 16.38
CA ILE A 120 1.48 -3.08 15.83
C ILE A 120 0.57 -3.98 16.66
N GLU A 121 -0.44 -3.39 17.28
CA GLU A 121 -1.47 -4.07 18.07
C GLU A 121 -2.69 -4.44 17.23
N GLY A 122 -2.94 -3.69 16.17
CA GLY A 122 -4.10 -3.83 15.30
C GLY A 122 -4.10 -5.13 14.49
N THR A 123 -5.28 -5.73 14.37
CA THR A 123 -5.48 -6.89 13.50
C THR A 123 -5.60 -6.44 12.06
N GLY A 124 -4.89 -7.08 11.14
CA GLY A 124 -5.04 -6.84 9.71
C GLY A 124 -6.40 -7.33 9.19
N PRO A 125 -7.07 -6.62 8.28
CA PRO A 125 -8.23 -7.14 7.59
C PRO A 125 -7.83 -8.36 6.75
N ARG A 126 -8.77 -9.28 6.56
CA ARG A 126 -8.53 -10.63 6.00
C ARG A 126 -7.75 -10.65 4.68
N TYR A 127 -7.87 -9.64 3.85
CA TYR A 127 -7.33 -9.61 2.48
C TYR A 127 -6.34 -8.46 2.21
N CYS A 128 -5.67 -7.96 3.23
CA CYS A 128 -4.64 -6.93 3.06
C CYS A 128 -3.29 -7.37 3.66
N PRO A 129 -2.65 -8.44 3.10
CA PRO A 129 -1.34 -8.86 3.56
C PRO A 129 -0.28 -7.87 3.09
N SER A 130 0.67 -7.54 3.96
CA SER A 130 1.90 -6.85 3.58
C SER A 130 2.79 -7.77 2.74
N ILE A 131 3.82 -7.23 2.12
CA ILE A 131 4.79 -8.08 1.39
C ILE A 131 5.53 -9.01 2.35
N GLU A 132 5.80 -8.57 3.59
CA GLU A 132 6.38 -9.40 4.64
C GLU A 132 5.49 -10.61 4.94
N ASP A 133 4.18 -10.39 5.09
CA ASP A 133 3.20 -11.47 5.29
C ASP A 133 3.20 -12.46 4.14
N LYS A 134 3.27 -11.98 2.89
CA LYS A 134 3.31 -12.85 1.70
C LYS A 134 4.56 -13.72 1.70
N VAL A 135 5.72 -13.12 1.96
CA VAL A 135 7.02 -13.82 1.96
C VAL A 135 7.11 -14.85 3.06
N VAL A 136 6.49 -14.59 4.23
CA VAL A 136 6.49 -15.53 5.36
C VAL A 136 5.45 -16.63 5.17
N ARG A 137 4.21 -16.28 4.82
CA ARG A 137 3.10 -17.25 4.70
C ARG A 137 3.20 -18.15 3.48
N PHE A 138 3.78 -17.64 2.40
CA PHE A 138 3.96 -18.35 1.13
C PHE A 138 5.44 -18.53 0.83
N ALA A 139 6.18 -19.09 1.79
CA ALA A 139 7.62 -19.25 1.70
C ALA A 139 8.09 -20.19 0.57
N ASP A 140 7.18 -21.01 0.03
CA ASP A 140 7.38 -21.86 -1.14
C ASP A 140 7.35 -21.09 -2.47
N LYS A 141 6.85 -19.86 -2.48
CA LYS A 141 6.81 -19.01 -3.66
C LYS A 141 8.13 -18.27 -3.86
N THR A 142 8.68 -18.38 -5.05
CA THR A 142 9.92 -17.68 -5.44
C THR A 142 9.68 -16.25 -5.92
N GLN A 143 8.41 -15.90 -6.18
CA GLN A 143 8.03 -14.57 -6.66
C GLN A 143 6.59 -14.22 -6.27
N HIS A 144 6.32 -12.92 -6.12
CA HIS A 144 5.00 -12.34 -5.97
C HIS A 144 4.77 -11.30 -7.06
N GLN A 145 3.55 -11.25 -7.56
CA GLN A 145 3.12 -10.31 -8.59
C GLN A 145 3.05 -8.89 -8.05
N ILE A 146 3.56 -7.93 -8.83
CA ILE A 146 3.61 -6.51 -8.54
C ILE A 146 3.05 -5.75 -9.72
N PHE A 147 2.14 -4.82 -9.48
CA PHE A 147 1.70 -3.85 -10.46
C PHE A 147 2.33 -2.48 -10.18
N VAL A 148 2.81 -1.86 -11.23
CA VAL A 148 3.31 -0.48 -11.23
C VAL A 148 2.28 0.37 -11.95
N GLU A 149 1.62 1.24 -11.20
CA GLU A 149 0.42 1.96 -11.62
C GLU A 149 0.64 3.47 -11.55
N PRO A 150 0.35 4.24 -12.63
CA PRO A 150 0.38 5.69 -12.54
C PRO A 150 -0.71 6.19 -11.58
N GLU A 151 -0.37 7.10 -10.66
CA GLU A 151 -1.34 7.65 -9.70
C GLU A 151 -2.21 8.77 -10.28
N GLY A 152 -1.86 9.33 -11.43
CA GLY A 152 -2.65 10.38 -12.08
C GLY A 152 -1.95 10.98 -13.29
N GLU A 153 -2.71 11.80 -14.03
CA GLU A 153 -2.28 12.43 -15.29
C GLU A 153 -1.24 13.54 -15.04
N ASP A 154 -1.37 14.25 -13.92
CA ASP A 154 -0.56 15.42 -13.60
C ASP A 154 0.57 15.12 -12.60
N THR A 155 0.93 13.86 -12.40
CA THR A 155 1.98 13.47 -11.46
C THR A 155 2.96 12.47 -12.07
N ASN A 156 4.21 12.52 -11.62
CA ASN A 156 5.21 11.50 -11.93
C ASN A 156 5.23 10.36 -10.89
N GLU A 157 4.26 10.30 -9.99
CA GLU A 157 4.23 9.24 -8.99
C GLU A 157 3.60 7.97 -9.53
N MET A 158 4.26 6.84 -9.29
CA MET A 158 3.74 5.51 -9.57
C MET A 158 3.54 4.75 -8.27
N TYR A 159 2.42 4.06 -8.17
CA TYR A 159 2.04 3.21 -7.05
C TYR A 159 2.53 1.79 -7.27
N ILE A 160 3.19 1.19 -6.28
CA ILE A 160 3.77 -0.15 -6.40
C ILE A 160 2.85 -1.16 -5.72
N GLN A 161 1.74 -1.47 -6.37
CA GLN A 161 0.73 -2.38 -5.81
C GLN A 161 1.31 -3.78 -5.56
N GLY A 162 1.03 -4.31 -4.39
CA GLY A 162 1.52 -5.61 -3.96
C GLY A 162 2.69 -5.54 -2.98
N MET A 163 3.30 -4.35 -2.81
CA MET A 163 4.46 -4.09 -1.98
C MET A 163 4.15 -3.28 -0.71
N SER A 164 2.91 -3.33 -0.20
CA SER A 164 2.60 -2.73 1.10
C SER A 164 3.53 -3.28 2.17
N SER A 165 4.15 -2.40 2.95
CA SER A 165 5.20 -2.76 3.90
C SER A 165 5.23 -1.79 5.08
N SER A 166 5.76 -2.26 6.20
CA SER A 166 6.15 -1.43 7.34
C SER A 166 7.64 -1.48 7.65
N LEU A 167 8.42 -2.08 6.77
CA LEU A 167 9.89 -2.10 6.89
C LEU A 167 10.46 -0.67 6.84
N PRO A 168 11.63 -0.42 7.44
CA PRO A 168 12.27 0.90 7.39
C PRO A 168 12.68 1.28 5.96
N GLU A 169 12.86 2.58 5.73
CA GLU A 169 13.06 3.16 4.40
C GLU A 169 14.27 2.59 3.66
N ASP A 170 15.38 2.35 4.36
CA ASP A 170 16.58 1.75 3.79
C ASP A 170 16.32 0.34 3.25
N VAL A 171 15.53 -0.45 3.96
CA VAL A 171 15.12 -1.79 3.55
C VAL A 171 14.13 -1.72 2.39
N GLN A 172 13.18 -0.77 2.44
CA GLN A 172 12.24 -0.56 1.34
C GLN A 172 12.99 -0.26 0.04
N LEU A 173 13.95 0.66 0.06
CA LEU A 173 14.74 1.00 -1.12
C LEU A 173 15.56 -0.20 -1.61
N ALA A 174 16.19 -0.95 -0.70
CA ALA A 174 16.97 -2.13 -1.05
C ALA A 174 16.12 -3.20 -1.73
N MET A 175 14.95 -3.55 -1.16
CA MET A 175 14.06 -4.56 -1.74
C MET A 175 13.46 -4.14 -3.09
N TYR A 176 13.09 -2.86 -3.27
CA TYR A 176 12.59 -2.38 -4.56
C TYR A 176 13.65 -2.51 -5.65
N ARG A 177 14.90 -2.19 -5.35
CA ARG A 177 16.00 -2.22 -6.34
C ARG A 177 16.41 -3.61 -6.83
N THR A 178 15.88 -4.66 -6.22
CA THR A 178 16.04 -6.04 -6.74
C THR A 178 14.98 -6.43 -7.76
N ILE A 179 13.90 -5.62 -7.90
CA ILE A 179 12.77 -5.92 -8.78
C ILE A 179 13.07 -5.46 -10.21
N PRO A 180 12.84 -6.30 -11.24
CA PRO A 180 13.05 -5.91 -12.63
C PRO A 180 12.30 -4.64 -13.00
N GLY A 181 13.04 -3.65 -13.53
CA GLY A 181 12.54 -2.34 -13.89
C GLY A 181 12.56 -1.30 -12.76
N LEU A 182 12.91 -1.68 -11.53
CA LEU A 182 13.02 -0.79 -10.38
C LEU A 182 14.47 -0.65 -9.87
N GLU A 183 15.46 -1.11 -10.59
CA GLU A 183 16.87 -1.16 -10.14
C GLU A 183 17.43 0.23 -9.78
N ASN A 184 16.95 1.28 -10.46
CA ASN A 184 17.37 2.67 -10.22
C ASN A 184 16.30 3.52 -9.54
N VAL A 185 15.27 2.88 -8.99
CA VAL A 185 14.10 3.56 -8.45
C VAL A 185 14.44 4.54 -7.33
N GLN A 186 13.73 5.67 -7.34
CA GLN A 186 13.71 6.65 -6.26
C GLN A 186 12.31 6.67 -5.63
N ILE A 187 12.27 6.48 -4.32
CA ILE A 187 11.04 6.56 -3.55
C ILE A 187 10.70 8.02 -3.31
N THR A 188 9.50 8.44 -3.68
CA THR A 188 8.95 9.78 -3.40
C THR A 188 8.16 9.80 -2.11
N ARG A 189 7.50 8.69 -1.77
CA ARG A 189 6.81 8.46 -0.49
C ARG A 189 7.04 7.02 -0.03
N THR A 190 7.47 6.85 1.20
CA THR A 190 7.68 5.52 1.79
C THR A 190 6.39 4.75 1.96
N ALA A 191 6.46 3.42 1.90
CA ALA A 191 5.42 2.54 2.39
C ALA A 191 5.30 2.69 3.91
N TYR A 192 4.09 2.48 4.43
CA TYR A 192 3.84 2.44 5.88
C TYR A 192 2.65 1.55 6.22
N ALA A 193 2.64 1.00 7.41
CA ALA A 193 1.43 0.50 8.03
C ALA A 193 0.68 1.65 8.70
N ILE A 194 -0.64 1.58 8.72
CA ILE A 194 -1.48 2.51 9.49
C ILE A 194 -2.38 1.70 10.41
N GLU A 195 -2.34 2.02 11.69
CA GLU A 195 -3.31 1.55 12.67
C GLU A 195 -4.37 2.61 12.93
N TYR A 196 -5.60 2.19 13.16
CA TYR A 196 -6.73 3.08 13.39
C TYR A 196 -7.85 2.37 14.15
N ASP A 197 -8.69 3.15 14.81
CA ASP A 197 -9.89 2.61 15.47
C ASP A 197 -10.98 2.37 14.45
N CYS A 198 -11.73 1.29 14.63
CA CYS A 198 -12.88 0.91 13.82
C CYS A 198 -14.03 0.51 14.73
N ILE A 199 -15.25 0.80 14.33
CA ILE A 199 -16.46 0.34 15.03
C ILE A 199 -16.61 -1.17 14.81
N ASP A 200 -17.00 -1.88 15.90
CA ASP A 200 -17.33 -3.31 15.89
C ASP A 200 -18.51 -3.64 14.97
#